data_496a2b9908fd3c2c452a6c4d2c1900db
#
_entry.id   496a2b9908fd3c2c452a6c4d2c1900db
#
_cell.length_a   1.000
_cell.length_b   1.000
_cell.length_c   1.000
_cell.angle_alpha   90.00
_cell.angle_beta   90.00
_cell.angle_gamma   90.00
#
_symmetry.space_group_name_H-M   'P 1'
#
loop_
_entity.id
_entity.type
_entity.pdbx_description
1 polymer ?
#
loop_
_entity_poly.entity_id
_entity_poly.type
_entity_poly.pdbx_seq_one_letter_code
_entity_poly.pdbx_strand_id
1 'polypeptide(L)'
;MRYSWIDEYLLSKGGVTKDIQKDWNWIRYQIGGKMFAAVCLGENDEPYYITLKLEPAEGDFLRQQYEDIIPGYYINKTHWNSIKPDGEVPDDLLKDLLDKSYQLVLLGFSKKKQREILEATQPVNIISCCGTDCSKCGCFGNMCKGCNASFGKVFHAPKGQACPIYECSINQKNMKGCGECEHVPCEIWRKTKDPAFTKEEFERNIQERVNRLKKRENG
;
A
#
# COMPACT_ATOMS: atom_id res chain seq x y z
N MET A 1 -4.96 23.73 2.63
CA MET A 1 -3.68 22.98 2.40
C MET A 1 -3.58 22.60 0.93
N ARG A 2 -2.52 23.01 0.27
CA ARG A 2 -2.24 22.72 -1.15
C ARG A 2 -2.10 21.21 -1.42
N TYR A 3 -1.47 20.48 -0.52
CA TYR A 3 -1.15 19.06 -0.68
C TYR A 3 -2.27 18.15 -0.17
N SER A 4 -3.47 18.22 -0.75
CA SER A 4 -4.65 17.41 -0.36
C SER A 4 -4.44 15.89 -0.50
N TRP A 5 -3.48 15.49 -1.32
CA TRP A 5 -3.11 14.10 -1.60
C TRP A 5 -2.28 13.41 -0.49
N ILE A 6 -1.74 14.17 0.49
CA ILE A 6 -0.77 13.63 1.48
C ILE A 6 -1.32 12.44 2.26
N ASP A 7 -2.55 12.52 2.73
CA ASP A 7 -3.13 11.46 3.57
C ASP A 7 -3.21 10.14 2.81
N GLU A 8 -3.79 10.16 1.63
CA GLU A 8 -3.90 8.99 0.78
C GLU A 8 -2.52 8.44 0.38
N TYR A 9 -1.61 9.33 -0.01
CA TYR A 9 -0.25 8.97 -0.40
C TYR A 9 0.53 8.27 0.72
N LEU A 10 0.47 8.80 1.93
CA LEU A 10 1.18 8.20 3.07
C LEU A 10 0.54 6.89 3.52
N LEU A 11 -0.78 6.79 3.52
CA LEU A 11 -1.50 5.56 3.86
C LEU A 11 -1.36 4.45 2.81
N SER A 12 -1.00 4.80 1.56
CA SER A 12 -0.71 3.81 0.51
C SER A 12 0.61 3.06 0.73
N LYS A 13 1.51 3.60 1.58
CA LYS A 13 2.83 2.99 1.84
C LYS A 13 2.73 1.83 2.82
N GLY A 14 3.67 0.92 2.65
CA GLY A 14 3.80 -0.29 3.42
C GLY A 14 3.89 -0.08 4.95
N GLY A 15 2.95 -0.68 5.81
CA GLY A 15 2.97 -0.66 7.28
C GLY A 15 2.63 0.68 7.92
N VAL A 16 2.15 1.62 7.13
CA VAL A 16 1.80 2.93 7.68
C VAL A 16 0.51 2.86 8.47
N THR A 17 0.58 3.37 9.68
CA THR A 17 -0.57 3.65 10.54
C THR A 17 -0.70 5.14 10.77
N LYS A 18 -1.93 5.61 10.96
CA LYS A 18 -2.26 7.01 11.24
C LYS A 18 -2.93 7.11 12.60
N ASP A 19 -2.51 8.08 13.40
CA ASP A 19 -3.20 8.46 14.63
C ASP A 19 -3.19 9.98 14.83
N ILE A 20 -3.95 10.45 15.81
CA ILE A 20 -3.96 11.85 16.24
C ILE A 20 -3.37 11.93 17.64
N GLN A 21 -2.24 12.63 17.78
CA GLN A 21 -1.67 12.96 19.08
C GLN A 21 -2.35 14.23 19.60
N LYS A 22 -3.31 14.05 20.49
CA LYS A 22 -4.19 15.11 20.99
C LYS A 22 -3.46 16.24 21.73
N ASP A 23 -2.42 15.92 22.51
CA ASP A 23 -1.68 16.92 23.29
C ASP A 23 -0.92 17.91 22.40
N TRP A 24 -0.57 17.50 21.18
CA TRP A 24 0.17 18.33 20.22
C TRP A 24 -0.70 18.76 19.04
N ASN A 25 -1.90 18.24 18.93
CA ASN A 25 -2.81 18.37 17.79
C ASN A 25 -2.13 17.99 16.45
N TRP A 26 -1.47 16.81 16.42
CA TRP A 26 -0.73 16.34 15.26
C TRP A 26 -1.34 15.06 14.71
N ILE A 27 -1.58 15.02 13.40
CA ILE A 27 -1.85 13.80 12.65
C ILE A 27 -0.49 13.16 12.36
N ARG A 28 -0.22 12.00 12.98
CA ARG A 28 1.06 11.29 12.83
C ARG A 28 0.92 10.13 11.88
N TYR A 29 1.95 9.94 11.04
CA TYR A 29 2.12 8.76 10.19
C TYR A 29 3.33 7.99 10.68
N GLN A 30 3.11 6.70 10.99
CA GLN A 30 4.06 5.85 11.68
C GLN A 30 4.24 4.52 10.95
N ILE A 31 5.41 3.92 11.10
CA ILE A 31 5.68 2.53 10.73
C ILE A 31 6.32 1.81 11.92
N GLY A 32 5.80 0.62 12.27
CA GLY A 32 6.29 -0.12 13.43
C GLY A 32 6.31 0.69 14.72
N GLY A 33 5.39 1.63 14.90
CA GLY A 33 5.29 2.52 16.06
C GLY A 33 6.26 3.71 16.06
N LYS A 34 7.05 3.91 15.00
CA LYS A 34 7.94 5.08 14.86
C LYS A 34 7.40 6.07 13.83
N MET A 35 7.27 7.32 14.23
CA MET A 35 6.84 8.41 13.35
C MET A 35 7.89 8.69 12.28
N PHE A 36 7.43 8.86 11.03
CA PHE A 36 8.26 9.32 9.92
C PHE A 36 7.73 10.61 9.31
N ALA A 37 6.44 10.89 9.43
CA ALA A 37 5.84 12.14 9.00
C ALA A 37 4.69 12.55 9.94
N ALA A 38 4.37 13.84 9.95
CA ALA A 38 3.19 14.36 10.64
C ALA A 38 2.63 15.59 9.90
N VAL A 39 1.33 15.81 10.04
CA VAL A 39 0.66 17.06 9.73
C VAL A 39 0.30 17.73 11.05
N CYS A 40 0.91 18.88 11.30
CA CYS A 40 0.70 19.66 12.51
C CYS A 40 -0.52 20.57 12.31
N LEU A 41 -1.49 20.49 13.23
CA LEU A 41 -2.73 21.25 13.18
C LEU A 41 -2.73 22.40 14.18
N GLY A 42 -3.23 23.55 13.76
CA GLY A 42 -3.47 24.71 14.61
C GLY A 42 -4.73 24.57 15.49
N GLU A 43 -5.13 25.66 16.15
CA GLU A 43 -6.26 25.67 17.08
C GLU A 43 -7.61 25.39 16.40
N ASN A 44 -7.74 25.71 15.11
CA ASN A 44 -8.95 25.47 14.31
C ASN A 44 -8.83 24.22 13.40
N ASP A 45 -7.94 23.29 13.74
CA ASP A 45 -7.64 22.10 12.96
C ASP A 45 -7.10 22.38 11.54
N GLU A 46 -6.64 23.61 11.27
CA GLU A 46 -5.97 23.94 10.02
C GLU A 46 -4.50 23.46 10.04
N PRO A 47 -4.03 22.79 8.97
CA PRO A 47 -2.62 22.43 8.84
C PRO A 47 -1.71 23.66 8.79
N TYR A 48 -0.69 23.71 9.64
CA TYR A 48 0.31 24.78 9.62
C TYR A 48 1.72 24.30 9.29
N TYR A 49 2.03 23.00 9.49
CA TYR A 49 3.25 22.38 9.01
C TYR A 49 3.03 20.92 8.61
N ILE A 50 3.79 20.50 7.58
CA ILE A 50 4.06 19.10 7.27
C ILE A 50 5.47 18.81 7.76
N THR A 51 5.62 17.86 8.68
CA THR A 51 6.90 17.58 9.31
C THR A 51 7.37 16.18 8.90
N LEU A 52 8.63 16.06 8.48
CA LEU A 52 9.23 14.82 8.00
C LEU A 52 10.71 14.73 8.39
N LYS A 53 11.27 13.51 8.34
CA LYS A 53 12.63 13.21 8.75
C LYS A 53 13.55 13.09 7.53
N LEU A 54 14.72 13.75 7.57
CA LEU A 54 15.75 13.66 6.53
C LEU A 54 17.12 13.42 7.16
N GLU A 55 18.07 13.02 6.33
CA GLU A 55 19.48 13.09 6.68
C GLU A 55 19.89 14.56 6.89
N PRO A 56 20.71 14.87 7.90
CA PRO A 56 21.03 16.25 8.25
C PRO A 56 21.53 17.11 7.09
N ALA A 57 22.47 16.57 6.30
CA ALA A 57 23.04 17.31 5.16
C ALA A 57 22.02 17.62 4.08
N GLU A 58 21.05 16.72 3.82
CA GLU A 58 19.98 16.94 2.87
C GLU A 58 18.98 18.00 3.41
N GLY A 59 18.64 17.92 4.70
CA GLY A 59 17.81 18.92 5.35
C GLY A 59 18.43 20.32 5.30
N ASP A 60 19.75 20.43 5.59
CA ASP A 60 20.49 21.70 5.50
C ASP A 60 20.49 22.27 4.08
N PHE A 61 20.72 21.44 3.09
CA PHE A 61 20.71 21.83 1.67
C PHE A 61 19.31 22.34 1.25
N LEU A 62 18.26 21.61 1.57
CA LEU A 62 16.90 21.96 1.17
C LEU A 62 16.42 23.27 1.83
N ARG A 63 16.78 23.52 3.09
CA ARG A 63 16.48 24.76 3.78
C ARG A 63 17.16 25.99 3.16
N GLN A 64 18.27 25.80 2.45
CA GLN A 64 18.93 26.88 1.69
C GLN A 64 18.23 27.15 0.34
N GLN A 65 17.56 26.14 -0.22
CA GLN A 65 16.90 26.24 -1.53
C GLN A 65 15.44 26.70 -1.44
N TYR A 66 14.75 26.37 -0.33
CA TYR A 66 13.32 26.62 -0.15
C TYR A 66 13.06 27.32 1.19
N GLU A 67 12.57 28.55 1.14
CA GLU A 67 12.20 29.32 2.34
C GLU A 67 11.04 28.68 3.13
N ASP A 68 10.25 27.85 2.47
CA ASP A 68 9.15 27.11 3.07
C ASP A 68 9.57 25.86 3.84
N ILE A 69 10.85 25.48 3.76
CA ILE A 69 11.43 24.38 4.53
C ILE A 69 12.26 24.94 5.69
N ILE A 70 11.85 24.66 6.90
CA ILE A 70 12.51 25.12 8.12
C ILE A 70 12.98 23.93 8.99
N PRO A 71 13.91 24.13 9.94
CA PRO A 71 14.21 23.12 10.96
C PRO A 71 12.94 22.71 11.69
N GLY A 72 12.88 21.44 12.10
CA GLY A 72 11.70 20.86 12.75
C GLY A 72 11.12 21.73 13.85
N TYR A 73 9.87 22.13 13.70
CA TYR A 73 9.11 22.94 14.64
C TYR A 73 8.62 22.03 15.77
N TYR A 74 8.96 22.38 17.02
CA TYR A 74 8.68 21.57 18.22
C TYR A 74 9.24 20.13 18.23
N ILE A 75 10.22 19.81 17.38
CA ILE A 75 10.84 18.47 17.29
C ILE A 75 12.36 18.61 17.10
N ASN A 76 13.13 17.51 17.17
CA ASN A 76 14.57 17.52 16.96
C ASN A 76 14.96 18.13 15.61
N LYS A 77 15.68 19.27 15.67
CA LYS A 77 16.01 20.11 14.52
C LYS A 77 17.10 19.55 13.60
N THR A 78 17.85 18.56 14.06
CA THR A 78 18.92 17.94 13.27
C THR A 78 18.38 17.06 12.15
N HIS A 79 17.37 16.26 12.45
CA HIS A 79 16.83 15.30 11.50
C HIS A 79 15.46 15.69 10.95
N TRP A 80 14.72 16.52 11.66
CA TRP A 80 13.35 16.85 11.28
C TRP A 80 13.30 18.20 10.60
N ASN A 81 12.44 18.28 9.61
CA ASN A 81 12.19 19.46 8.81
C ASN A 81 10.68 19.68 8.74
N SER A 82 10.27 20.94 8.84
CA SER A 82 8.87 21.35 8.74
C SER A 82 8.67 22.17 7.48
N ILE A 83 7.63 21.85 6.72
CA ILE A 83 7.32 22.43 5.42
C ILE A 83 5.97 23.15 5.54
N LYS A 84 5.89 24.37 5.04
CA LYS A 84 4.63 25.13 5.02
C LYS A 84 3.63 24.45 4.07
N PRO A 85 2.38 24.19 4.50
CA PRO A 85 1.40 23.43 3.72
C PRO A 85 0.85 24.19 2.51
N ASP A 86 1.03 25.52 2.46
CA ASP A 86 0.62 26.39 1.36
C ASP A 86 1.82 26.98 0.61
N GLY A 87 3.04 26.47 0.90
CA GLY A 87 4.28 26.92 0.30
C GLY A 87 4.47 26.47 -1.15
N GLU A 88 5.63 26.83 -1.72
CA GLU A 88 5.96 26.63 -3.13
C GLU A 88 6.74 25.33 -3.41
N VAL A 89 6.97 24.48 -2.39
CA VAL A 89 7.65 23.20 -2.59
C VAL A 89 6.86 22.35 -3.60
N PRO A 90 7.48 21.88 -4.71
CA PRO A 90 6.78 21.11 -5.72
C PRO A 90 6.24 19.80 -5.16
N ASP A 91 5.07 19.35 -5.65
CA ASP A 91 4.42 18.11 -5.21
C ASP A 91 5.32 16.89 -5.35
N ASP A 92 6.04 16.78 -6.47
CA ASP A 92 6.92 15.63 -6.72
C ASP A 92 8.13 15.64 -5.78
N LEU A 93 8.68 16.82 -5.48
CA LEU A 93 9.73 16.94 -4.48
C LEU A 93 9.21 16.54 -3.09
N LEU A 94 8.05 17.04 -2.68
CA LEU A 94 7.47 16.68 -1.38
C LEU A 94 7.20 15.18 -1.27
N LYS A 95 6.72 14.53 -2.32
CA LYS A 95 6.55 13.07 -2.36
C LYS A 95 7.89 12.34 -2.17
N ASP A 96 8.93 12.77 -2.89
CA ASP A 96 10.28 12.21 -2.76
C ASP A 96 10.83 12.36 -1.33
N LEU A 97 10.64 13.52 -0.71
CA LEU A 97 11.05 13.76 0.68
C LEU A 97 10.28 12.90 1.68
N LEU A 98 8.98 12.69 1.47
CA LEU A 98 8.16 11.79 2.28
C LEU A 98 8.59 10.32 2.11
N ASP A 99 8.99 9.92 0.89
CA ASP A 99 9.53 8.59 0.61
C ASP A 99 10.87 8.38 1.32
N LYS A 100 11.76 9.35 1.25
CA LYS A 100 13.05 9.32 1.97
C LYS A 100 12.84 9.23 3.48
N SER A 101 11.92 10.01 4.02
CA SER A 101 11.58 9.96 5.44
C SER A 101 11.07 8.58 5.87
N TYR A 102 10.18 7.99 5.08
CA TYR A 102 9.69 6.63 5.28
C TYR A 102 10.84 5.62 5.26
N GLN A 103 11.72 5.70 4.26
CA GLN A 103 12.86 4.79 4.12
C GLN A 103 13.85 4.92 5.28
N LEU A 104 14.17 6.13 5.73
CA LEU A 104 15.05 6.36 6.88
C LEU A 104 14.54 5.65 8.14
N VAL A 105 13.25 5.73 8.40
CA VAL A 105 12.66 5.08 9.58
C VAL A 105 12.57 3.57 9.38
N LEU A 106 12.21 3.09 8.19
CA LEU A 106 12.14 1.67 7.86
C LEU A 106 13.50 0.99 7.99
N LEU A 107 14.56 1.59 7.44
CA LEU A 107 15.92 1.07 7.51
C LEU A 107 16.49 1.05 8.93
N GLY A 108 15.96 1.86 9.84
CA GLY A 108 16.27 1.84 11.27
C GLY A 108 15.72 0.63 12.05
N PHE A 109 14.98 -0.27 11.40
CA PHE A 109 14.55 -1.54 11.98
C PHE A 109 15.44 -2.71 11.54
N SER A 110 15.45 -3.80 12.30
CA SER A 110 16.09 -5.05 11.89
C SER A 110 15.47 -5.58 10.59
N LYS A 111 16.23 -6.32 9.79
CA LYS A 111 15.74 -6.93 8.52
C LYS A 111 14.48 -7.79 8.71
N LYS A 112 14.39 -8.49 9.85
CA LYS A 112 13.19 -9.24 10.22
C LYS A 112 11.99 -8.30 10.39
N LYS A 113 12.16 -7.21 11.16
CA LYS A 113 11.09 -6.24 11.41
C LYS A 113 10.68 -5.48 10.16
N GLN A 114 11.62 -5.13 9.28
CA GLN A 114 11.32 -4.52 7.98
C GLN A 114 10.40 -5.43 7.16
N ARG A 115 10.70 -6.74 7.08
CA ARG A 115 9.84 -7.70 6.39
C ARG A 115 8.45 -7.79 7.02
N GLU A 116 8.35 -7.91 8.35
CA GLU A 116 7.07 -7.93 9.05
C GLU A 116 6.23 -6.68 8.75
N ILE A 117 6.84 -5.48 8.76
CA ILE A 117 6.18 -4.22 8.45
C ILE A 117 5.66 -4.24 7.01
N LEU A 118 6.48 -4.61 6.04
CA LEU A 118 6.13 -4.65 4.62
C LEU A 118 5.11 -5.75 4.29
N GLU A 119 5.18 -6.89 4.98
CA GLU A 119 4.24 -7.99 4.82
C GLU A 119 2.88 -7.69 5.48
N ALA A 120 2.87 -6.99 6.63
CA ALA A 120 1.63 -6.58 7.32
C ALA A 120 0.81 -5.55 6.52
N THR A 121 1.44 -4.90 5.55
CA THR A 121 0.85 -3.79 4.79
C THR A 121 0.34 -4.17 3.42
N GLN A 122 0.69 -5.35 2.95
CA GLN A 122 -0.16 -5.91 1.92
C GLN A 122 -1.55 -6.02 2.57
N PRO A 123 -2.58 -5.21 2.20
CA PRO A 123 -3.92 -5.66 2.48
C PRO A 123 -3.89 -7.07 1.92
N VAL A 124 -4.06 -8.06 2.79
CA VAL A 124 -4.19 -9.43 2.32
C VAL A 124 -5.40 -9.36 1.43
N ASN A 125 -5.17 -9.11 0.15
CA ASN A 125 -6.23 -9.10 -0.81
C ASN A 125 -6.63 -10.58 -0.94
N ILE A 126 -7.40 -10.97 0.09
CA ILE A 126 -7.89 -12.32 0.32
C ILE A 126 -8.67 -12.78 -0.90
N ILE A 127 -9.18 -11.81 -1.69
CA ILE A 127 -9.80 -12.07 -2.98
C ILE A 127 -8.73 -11.95 -4.07
N SER A 128 -8.44 -13.08 -4.71
CA SER A 128 -7.49 -13.16 -5.82
C SER A 128 -7.97 -12.39 -7.07
N CYS A 129 -7.09 -12.19 -8.04
CA CYS A 129 -7.44 -11.57 -9.33
C CYS A 129 -8.60 -12.27 -10.05
N CYS A 130 -8.81 -13.55 -9.78
CA CYS A 130 -9.91 -14.33 -10.33
C CYS A 130 -11.11 -14.51 -9.39
N GLY A 131 -11.22 -13.71 -8.31
CA GLY A 131 -12.33 -13.75 -7.39
C GLY A 131 -12.35 -14.91 -6.40
N THR A 132 -11.30 -15.75 -6.34
CA THR A 132 -11.17 -16.77 -5.30
C THR A 132 -10.92 -16.11 -3.96
N ASP A 133 -11.68 -16.49 -2.96
CA ASP A 133 -11.49 -16.08 -1.57
C ASP A 133 -10.42 -16.95 -0.92
N CYS A 134 -9.21 -16.39 -0.81
CA CYS A 134 -8.08 -17.11 -0.23
C CYS A 134 -8.27 -17.40 1.27
N SER A 135 -9.11 -16.65 2.00
CA SER A 135 -9.37 -16.90 3.43
C SER A 135 -10.04 -18.25 3.68
N LYS A 136 -10.75 -18.77 2.66
CA LYS A 136 -11.42 -20.05 2.68
C LYS A 136 -10.57 -21.21 2.15
N CYS A 137 -9.33 -20.92 1.74
CA CYS A 137 -8.41 -21.92 1.17
C CYS A 137 -7.51 -22.49 2.27
N GLY A 138 -7.54 -23.79 2.50
CA GLY A 138 -6.71 -24.48 3.49
C GLY A 138 -5.19 -24.37 3.27
N CYS A 139 -4.76 -23.93 2.10
CA CYS A 139 -3.35 -23.68 1.78
C CYS A 139 -2.90 -22.24 2.11
N PHE A 140 -3.84 -21.31 2.33
CA PHE A 140 -3.52 -19.91 2.56
C PHE A 140 -2.86 -19.70 3.93
N GLY A 141 -1.81 -18.90 3.96
CA GLY A 141 -1.03 -18.60 5.17
C GLY A 141 0.02 -19.68 5.53
N ASN A 142 -0.09 -20.89 4.99
CA ASN A 142 0.85 -21.98 5.23
C ASN A 142 1.69 -22.28 3.97
N MET A 143 1.08 -22.87 2.95
CA MET A 143 1.77 -23.25 1.70
C MET A 143 1.64 -22.18 0.60
N CYS A 144 0.72 -21.25 0.74
CA CYS A 144 0.41 -20.22 -0.26
C CYS A 144 0.17 -18.85 0.39
N LYS A 145 0.83 -17.83 -0.13
CA LYS A 145 0.64 -16.43 0.31
C LYS A 145 -0.49 -15.70 -0.46
N GLY A 146 -1.22 -16.41 -1.30
CA GLY A 146 -2.22 -15.85 -2.22
C GLY A 146 -1.63 -15.34 -3.54
N CYS A 147 -2.47 -15.28 -4.58
CA CYS A 147 -2.04 -14.93 -5.94
C CYS A 147 -1.33 -13.57 -6.02
N ASN A 148 -1.84 -12.56 -5.32
CA ASN A 148 -1.28 -11.21 -5.40
C ASN A 148 0.12 -11.14 -4.76
N ALA A 149 0.28 -11.72 -3.55
CA ALA A 149 1.57 -11.73 -2.85
C ALA A 149 2.60 -12.68 -3.51
N SER A 150 2.15 -13.66 -4.29
CA SER A 150 3.01 -14.64 -4.98
C SER A 150 3.19 -14.32 -6.46
N PHE A 151 2.73 -13.17 -6.95
CA PHE A 151 2.77 -12.79 -8.38
C PHE A 151 2.22 -13.89 -9.30
N GLY A 152 1.12 -14.51 -8.89
CA GLY A 152 0.50 -15.62 -9.60
C GLY A 152 1.20 -16.98 -9.47
N LYS A 153 2.38 -17.05 -8.86
CA LYS A 153 3.15 -18.29 -8.65
C LYS A 153 2.63 -19.05 -7.44
N VAL A 154 1.45 -19.62 -7.58
CA VAL A 154 0.73 -20.33 -6.53
C VAL A 154 0.96 -21.85 -6.65
N PHE A 155 0.63 -22.60 -5.59
CA PHE A 155 0.94 -24.04 -5.49
C PHE A 155 0.36 -24.91 -6.65
N HIS A 156 -0.76 -24.51 -7.23
CA HIS A 156 -1.41 -25.19 -8.34
C HIS A 156 -0.99 -24.69 -9.72
N ALA A 157 -0.16 -23.65 -9.79
CA ALA A 157 0.40 -23.19 -11.06
C ALA A 157 1.59 -24.06 -11.50
N PRO A 158 1.91 -24.14 -12.80
CA PRO A 158 3.09 -24.85 -13.26
C PRO A 158 4.36 -24.29 -12.59
N LYS A 159 5.31 -25.17 -12.25
CA LYS A 159 6.52 -24.80 -11.50
C LYS A 159 7.24 -23.62 -12.17
N GLY A 160 7.42 -22.54 -11.42
CA GLY A 160 8.10 -21.31 -11.88
C GLY A 160 7.26 -20.38 -12.76
N GLN A 161 6.04 -20.76 -13.12
CA GLN A 161 5.13 -19.96 -13.94
C GLN A 161 3.99 -19.38 -13.08
N ALA A 162 3.39 -18.30 -13.58
CA ALA A 162 2.18 -17.77 -12.99
C ALA A 162 0.95 -18.60 -13.39
N CYS A 163 -0.08 -18.61 -12.55
CA CYS A 163 -1.38 -19.15 -12.90
C CYS A 163 -1.88 -18.50 -14.20
N PRO A 164 -2.43 -19.26 -15.18
CA PRO A 164 -2.88 -18.73 -16.47
C PRO A 164 -3.86 -17.56 -16.36
N ILE A 165 -4.71 -17.58 -15.32
CA ILE A 165 -5.65 -16.47 -15.08
C ILE A 165 -4.90 -15.20 -14.65
N TYR A 166 -3.92 -15.33 -13.75
CA TYR A 166 -3.08 -14.23 -13.31
C TYR A 166 -2.25 -13.67 -14.46
N GLU A 167 -1.63 -14.55 -15.21
CA GLU A 167 -0.84 -14.20 -16.41
C GLU A 167 -1.66 -13.37 -17.40
N CYS A 168 -2.88 -13.81 -17.71
CA CYS A 168 -3.76 -13.11 -18.65
C CYS A 168 -4.21 -11.75 -18.08
N SER A 169 -4.74 -11.71 -16.85
CA SER A 169 -5.40 -10.50 -16.32
C SER A 169 -4.41 -9.44 -15.86
N ILE A 170 -3.38 -9.84 -15.14
CA ILE A 170 -2.43 -8.91 -14.53
C ILE A 170 -1.26 -8.62 -15.45
N ASN A 171 -0.54 -9.67 -15.91
CA ASN A 171 0.71 -9.47 -16.63
C ASN A 171 0.51 -9.04 -18.09
N GLN A 172 -0.47 -9.62 -18.80
CA GLN A 172 -0.68 -9.33 -20.23
C GLN A 172 -1.65 -8.17 -20.45
N LYS A 173 -2.76 -8.11 -19.72
CA LYS A 173 -3.80 -7.10 -19.90
C LYS A 173 -3.66 -5.90 -18.96
N ASN A 174 -2.74 -5.95 -17.98
CA ASN A 174 -2.51 -4.89 -16.99
C ASN A 174 -3.80 -4.44 -16.26
N MET A 175 -4.68 -5.40 -15.96
CA MET A 175 -5.93 -5.19 -15.22
C MET A 175 -5.71 -5.40 -13.73
N LYS A 176 -6.51 -4.78 -12.87
CA LYS A 176 -6.50 -5.03 -11.41
C LYS A 176 -7.02 -6.44 -11.06
N GLY A 177 -7.73 -7.07 -11.98
CA GLY A 177 -8.27 -8.43 -11.87
C GLY A 177 -9.25 -8.73 -12.99
N CYS A 178 -9.79 -9.96 -12.96
CA CYS A 178 -10.74 -10.41 -13.97
C CYS A 178 -12.09 -9.66 -13.93
N GLY A 179 -12.39 -8.92 -12.86
CA GLY A 179 -13.60 -8.10 -12.77
C GLY A 179 -13.67 -7.06 -13.89
N GLU A 180 -12.55 -6.45 -14.25
CA GLU A 180 -12.46 -5.47 -15.34
C GLU A 180 -12.58 -6.08 -16.75
N CYS A 181 -12.71 -7.41 -16.86
CA CYS A 181 -12.75 -8.10 -18.15
C CYS A 181 -14.18 -8.44 -18.56
N GLU A 182 -14.63 -7.95 -19.71
CA GLU A 182 -15.96 -8.20 -20.26
C GLU A 182 -16.23 -9.69 -20.59
N HIS A 183 -15.17 -10.51 -20.74
CA HIS A 183 -15.29 -11.91 -21.13
C HIS A 183 -15.33 -12.90 -19.95
N VAL A 184 -15.50 -12.41 -18.72
CA VAL A 184 -15.55 -13.28 -17.53
C VAL A 184 -16.97 -13.83 -17.30
N PRO A 185 -17.11 -15.14 -17.08
CA PRO A 185 -16.10 -16.23 -17.07
C PRO A 185 -15.69 -16.70 -18.46
N CYS A 186 -14.36 -16.75 -18.72
CA CYS A 186 -13.80 -17.12 -20.01
C CYS A 186 -13.25 -18.56 -20.02
N GLU A 187 -12.78 -19.00 -21.19
CA GLU A 187 -12.21 -20.36 -21.35
C GLU A 187 -11.00 -20.61 -20.44
N ILE A 188 -10.18 -19.59 -20.15
CA ILE A 188 -9.03 -19.75 -19.24
C ILE A 188 -9.51 -20.18 -17.86
N TRP A 189 -10.63 -19.63 -17.37
CA TRP A 189 -11.23 -20.05 -16.10
C TRP A 189 -11.70 -21.51 -16.16
N ARG A 190 -12.32 -21.91 -17.27
CA ARG A 190 -12.84 -23.26 -17.44
C ARG A 190 -11.71 -24.31 -17.51
N LYS A 191 -10.57 -23.94 -18.08
CA LYS A 191 -9.36 -24.79 -18.13
C LYS A 191 -8.62 -24.92 -16.80
N THR A 192 -8.90 -24.03 -15.84
CA THR A 192 -8.29 -24.05 -14.50
C THR A 192 -9.20 -24.71 -13.45
N LYS A 193 -10.05 -25.64 -13.87
CA LYS A 193 -10.89 -26.43 -12.96
C LYS A 193 -10.02 -27.29 -12.04
N ASP A 194 -10.29 -27.23 -10.72
CA ASP A 194 -9.73 -28.19 -9.78
C ASP A 194 -10.30 -29.58 -10.06
N PRO A 195 -9.45 -30.60 -10.23
CA PRO A 195 -9.90 -31.99 -10.48
C PRO A 195 -10.86 -32.54 -9.41
N ALA A 196 -10.79 -32.01 -8.17
CA ALA A 196 -11.64 -32.45 -7.07
C ALA A 196 -13.10 -31.97 -7.20
N PHE A 197 -13.40 -30.97 -8.03
CA PHE A 197 -14.76 -30.47 -8.21
C PHE A 197 -15.55 -31.31 -9.22
N THR A 198 -16.80 -31.62 -8.89
CA THR A 198 -17.80 -32.01 -9.89
C THR A 198 -18.06 -30.90 -10.88
N LYS A 199 -18.81 -31.15 -11.94
CA LYS A 199 -19.16 -30.10 -12.91
C LYS A 199 -20.07 -29.04 -12.28
N GLU A 200 -21.02 -29.45 -11.50
CA GLU A 200 -22.00 -28.59 -10.81
C GLU A 200 -21.35 -27.73 -9.75
N GLU A 201 -20.44 -28.28 -8.96
CA GLU A 201 -19.67 -27.56 -7.95
C GLU A 201 -18.77 -26.52 -8.59
N PHE A 202 -18.17 -26.83 -9.73
CA PHE A 202 -17.31 -25.91 -10.44
C PHE A 202 -18.10 -24.72 -11.03
N GLU A 203 -19.26 -24.94 -11.63
CA GLU A 203 -20.11 -23.85 -12.14
C GLU A 203 -20.58 -22.95 -10.98
N ARG A 204 -20.93 -23.49 -9.83
CA ARG A 204 -21.26 -22.73 -8.64
C ARG A 204 -20.08 -21.89 -8.15
N ASN A 205 -18.90 -22.49 -8.11
CA ASN A 205 -17.66 -21.78 -7.75
C ASN A 205 -17.35 -20.61 -8.70
N ILE A 206 -17.52 -20.82 -10.01
CA ILE A 206 -17.38 -19.76 -11.02
C ILE A 206 -18.36 -18.61 -10.71
N GLN A 207 -19.63 -18.92 -10.46
CA GLN A 207 -20.64 -17.89 -10.19
C GLN A 207 -20.35 -17.09 -8.92
N GLU A 208 -19.91 -17.76 -7.86
CA GLU A 208 -19.52 -17.10 -6.61
C GLU A 208 -18.32 -16.14 -6.82
N ARG A 209 -17.34 -16.56 -7.59
CA ARG A 209 -16.15 -15.78 -7.93
C ARG A 209 -16.51 -14.53 -8.74
N VAL A 210 -17.36 -14.67 -9.77
CA VAL A 210 -17.88 -13.55 -10.57
C VAL A 210 -18.63 -12.56 -9.68
N ASN A 211 -19.48 -13.04 -8.79
CA ASN A 211 -20.25 -12.17 -7.88
C ASN A 211 -19.34 -11.38 -6.93
N ARG A 212 -18.23 -11.98 -6.44
CA ARG A 212 -17.25 -11.29 -5.60
C ARG A 212 -16.50 -10.19 -6.37
N LEU A 213 -16.14 -10.47 -7.63
CA LEU A 213 -15.47 -9.48 -8.49
C LEU A 213 -16.37 -8.26 -8.74
N LYS A 214 -17.63 -8.48 -9.11
CA LYS A 214 -18.62 -7.40 -9.33
C LYS A 214 -18.88 -6.53 -8.10
N LYS A 215 -18.91 -7.13 -6.89
CA LYS A 215 -19.07 -6.38 -5.64
C LYS A 215 -17.88 -5.48 -5.34
N ARG A 216 -16.69 -5.83 -5.80
CA ARG A 216 -15.46 -5.08 -5.56
C ARG A 216 -15.35 -3.83 -6.44
N GLU A 217 -16.00 -3.81 -7.58
CA GLU A 217 -16.00 -2.66 -8.50
C GLU A 217 -16.98 -1.57 -8.07
N ASN A 218 -17.95 -1.91 -7.24
CA ASN A 218 -19.03 -1.02 -6.80
C ASN A 218 -18.85 -0.50 -5.36
N GLY A 219 -17.71 -0.73 -4.72
CA GLY A 219 -17.33 -0.28 -3.38
C GLY A 219 -15.95 0.32 -3.35
#